data_75f28d68da7388bab38a441fb1a973c4
#
_entry.id   75f28d68da7388bab38a441fb1a973c4
#
_cell.length_a   1.000
_cell.length_b   1.000
_cell.length_c   1.000
_cell.angle_alpha   90.00
_cell.angle_beta   90.00
_cell.angle_gamma   90.00
#
_symmetry.space_group_name_H-M   'P 1'
#
loop_
_entity.id
_entity.type
_entity.pdbx_description
1 polymer ?
#
loop_
_entity_poly.entity_id
_entity_poly.type
_entity_poly.pdbx_seq_one_letter_code
_entity_poly.pdbx_strand_id
1 'polypeptide(L)'
;MAGRRPKPTHLKVVSGNPGKRKLNDKEPTPAREIPSPPAHLTDWGKVAWGRLTVLLDGMGVLTVADTLALERLCDIYADILQLRDTIAVEGRTYTVQTEGGFLIKANPAVSMLADADRRFKSYLVEFGLTPAARTKVKVNGEDPEEDTLDKFFG
;
A
#
# COMPACT_ATOMS: atom_id res chain seq x y z
N MET A 1 12.32 -21.55 -10.45
CA MET A 1 11.08 -21.19 -9.72
C MET A 1 11.44 -20.28 -8.57
N ALA A 2 10.92 -19.06 -8.54
CA ALA A 2 11.13 -18.16 -7.42
C ALA A 2 10.34 -18.70 -6.20
N GLY A 3 11.02 -19.06 -5.12
CA GLY A 3 10.39 -19.52 -3.89
C GLY A 3 9.57 -18.41 -3.23
N ARG A 4 8.68 -18.79 -2.29
CA ARG A 4 7.91 -17.84 -1.48
C ARG A 4 8.86 -16.90 -0.74
N ARG A 5 8.58 -15.58 -0.75
CA ARG A 5 9.36 -14.57 0.00
C ARG A 5 9.49 -15.00 1.48
N PRO A 6 10.69 -14.86 2.09
CA PRO A 6 10.89 -15.21 3.49
C PRO A 6 10.03 -14.30 4.39
N LYS A 7 9.48 -14.87 5.46
CA LYS A 7 8.78 -14.09 6.48
C LYS A 7 9.80 -13.35 7.34
N PRO A 8 9.53 -12.10 7.74
CA PRO A 8 10.33 -11.38 8.72
C PRO A 8 10.55 -12.17 10.00
N THR A 9 11.70 -11.97 10.65
CA THR A 9 12.11 -12.76 11.84
C THR A 9 11.12 -12.61 12.98
N HIS A 10 10.65 -11.40 13.27
CA HIS A 10 9.66 -11.18 14.31
C HIS A 10 8.36 -11.96 14.09
N LEU A 11 7.89 -12.09 12.83
CA LEU A 11 6.72 -12.91 12.50
C LEU A 11 6.97 -14.42 12.68
N LYS A 12 8.22 -14.87 12.54
CA LYS A 12 8.59 -16.26 12.84
C LYS A 12 8.55 -16.52 14.33
N VAL A 13 9.08 -15.60 15.15
CA VAL A 13 9.09 -15.69 16.62
C VAL A 13 7.66 -15.76 17.14
N VAL A 14 6.81 -14.80 16.76
CA VAL A 14 5.41 -14.73 17.22
C VAL A 14 4.58 -15.96 16.79
N SER A 15 4.88 -16.54 15.62
CA SER A 15 4.23 -17.80 15.17
C SER A 15 4.84 -19.06 15.78
N GLY A 16 5.72 -18.93 16.80
CA GLY A 16 6.34 -20.05 17.48
C GLY A 16 7.41 -20.78 16.67
N ASN A 17 7.82 -20.22 15.51
CA ASN A 17 8.83 -20.82 14.61
C ASN A 17 8.64 -22.34 14.39
N PRO A 18 7.47 -22.80 13.91
CA PRO A 18 7.11 -24.22 13.85
C PRO A 18 8.10 -25.06 13.02
N GLY A 19 8.82 -24.41 12.09
CA GLY A 19 9.87 -25.08 11.33
C GLY A 19 11.26 -25.10 12.00
N LYS A 20 11.40 -24.62 13.24
CA LYS A 20 12.65 -24.50 14.02
C LYS A 20 13.83 -23.95 13.19
N ARG A 21 13.54 -23.05 12.24
CA ARG A 21 14.56 -22.45 11.37
C ARG A 21 15.35 -21.41 12.15
N LYS A 22 16.64 -21.30 11.87
CA LYS A 22 17.50 -20.26 12.46
C LYS A 22 16.88 -18.89 12.20
N LEU A 23 16.72 -18.10 13.24
CA LEU A 23 16.25 -16.73 13.17
C LEU A 23 17.38 -15.83 12.65
N ASN A 24 17.02 -14.73 11.98
CA ASN A 24 17.99 -13.74 11.54
C ASN A 24 18.16 -12.69 12.64
N ASP A 25 19.15 -12.84 13.48
CA ASP A 25 19.42 -11.91 14.58
C ASP A 25 20.01 -10.56 14.09
N LYS A 26 20.30 -10.46 12.80
CA LYS A 26 20.85 -9.25 12.15
C LYS A 26 19.84 -8.60 11.20
N GLU A 27 18.56 -8.86 11.37
CA GLU A 27 17.54 -8.17 10.59
C GLU A 27 17.53 -6.68 10.98
N PRO A 28 17.64 -5.75 10.00
CA PRO A 28 17.61 -4.33 10.28
C PRO A 28 16.28 -3.92 10.95
N THR A 29 16.37 -3.13 12.00
CA THR A 29 15.23 -2.50 12.68
C THR A 29 15.28 -0.99 12.47
N PRO A 30 14.73 -0.46 11.36
CA PRO A 30 14.75 0.97 11.09
C PRO A 30 14.02 1.77 12.17
N ALA A 31 14.46 3.01 12.39
CA ALA A 31 13.80 3.91 13.34
C ALA A 31 12.35 4.19 12.92
N ARG A 32 11.45 4.25 13.88
CA ARG A 32 10.08 4.72 13.70
C ARG A 32 10.09 6.24 13.70
N GLU A 33 9.80 6.83 12.58
CA GLU A 33 9.72 8.28 12.42
C GLU A 33 8.76 8.57 11.28
N ILE A 34 7.98 9.63 11.40
CA ILE A 34 7.12 10.12 10.31
C ILE A 34 8.00 10.97 9.38
N PRO A 35 8.35 10.48 8.19
CA PRO A 35 9.18 11.23 7.27
C PRO A 35 8.43 12.43 6.68
N SER A 36 9.15 13.52 6.42
CA SER A 36 8.61 14.67 5.71
C SER A 36 8.27 14.33 4.25
N PRO A 37 7.21 14.93 3.68
CA PRO A 37 6.85 14.68 2.30
C PRO A 37 7.97 15.18 1.35
N PRO A 38 8.36 14.38 0.34
CA PRO A 38 9.30 14.82 -0.69
C PRO A 38 8.81 16.08 -1.41
N ALA A 39 9.73 17.01 -1.67
CA ALA A 39 9.39 18.32 -2.25
C ALA A 39 8.76 18.22 -3.65
N HIS A 40 9.13 17.20 -4.41
CA HIS A 40 8.70 16.98 -5.79
C HIS A 40 7.30 16.36 -5.92
N LEU A 41 6.69 15.88 -4.82
CA LEU A 41 5.32 15.38 -4.86
C LEU A 41 4.35 16.46 -5.33
N THR A 42 3.40 16.07 -6.16
CA THR A 42 2.27 16.92 -6.54
C THR A 42 1.42 17.28 -5.32
N ASP A 43 0.54 18.26 -5.43
CA ASP A 43 -0.34 18.63 -4.31
C ASP A 43 -1.24 17.47 -3.89
N TRP A 44 -1.76 16.68 -4.83
CA TRP A 44 -2.49 15.45 -4.53
C TRP A 44 -1.62 14.39 -3.85
N GLY A 45 -0.37 14.25 -4.27
CA GLY A 45 0.61 13.38 -3.64
C GLY A 45 0.91 13.80 -2.21
N LYS A 46 1.05 15.10 -1.92
CA LYS A 46 1.24 15.63 -0.55
C LYS A 46 0.02 15.41 0.35
N VAL A 47 -1.19 15.57 -0.20
CA VAL A 47 -2.44 15.25 0.53
C VAL A 47 -2.49 13.76 0.86
N ALA A 48 -2.15 12.89 -0.10
CA ALA A 48 -2.07 11.45 0.13
C ALA A 48 -1.02 11.10 1.20
N TRP A 49 0.15 11.74 1.14
CA TRP A 49 1.23 11.58 2.12
C TRP A 49 0.75 11.85 3.54
N GLY A 50 0.13 13.01 3.77
CA GLY A 50 -0.39 13.38 5.09
C GLY A 50 -1.41 12.39 5.64
N ARG A 51 -2.29 11.85 4.79
CA ARG A 51 -3.28 10.84 5.20
C ARG A 51 -2.66 9.48 5.51
N LEU A 52 -1.74 9.04 4.65
CA LEU A 52 -1.13 7.71 4.75
C LEU A 52 -0.13 7.64 5.90
N THR A 53 0.67 8.69 6.13
CA THR A 53 1.60 8.73 7.27
C THR A 53 0.88 8.63 8.59
N VAL A 54 -0.21 9.40 8.79
CA VAL A 54 -1.02 9.31 10.02
C VAL A 54 -1.60 7.92 10.21
N LEU A 55 -2.12 7.31 9.14
CA LEU A 55 -2.71 5.98 9.21
C LEU A 55 -1.65 4.90 9.51
N LEU A 56 -0.51 4.94 8.83
CA LEU A 56 0.56 3.94 8.98
C LEU A 56 1.29 4.08 10.30
N ASP A 57 1.47 5.31 10.79
CA ASP A 57 2.03 5.57 12.11
C ASP A 57 1.08 5.06 13.20
N GLY A 58 -0.21 5.36 13.11
CA GLY A 58 -1.23 4.83 14.02
C GLY A 58 -1.32 3.29 14.02
N MET A 59 -0.95 2.64 12.91
CA MET A 59 -0.80 1.19 12.81
C MET A 59 0.57 0.69 13.32
N GLY A 60 1.50 1.58 13.65
CA GLY A 60 2.85 1.24 14.10
C GLY A 60 3.70 0.51 13.07
N VAL A 61 3.41 0.65 11.79
CA VAL A 61 4.12 -0.03 10.69
C VAL A 61 5.07 0.89 9.91
N LEU A 62 4.97 2.22 10.10
CA LEU A 62 5.79 3.19 9.39
C LEU A 62 7.19 3.29 9.98
N THR A 63 8.19 3.23 9.13
CA THR A 63 9.60 3.45 9.45
C THR A 63 10.25 4.36 8.42
N VAL A 64 11.42 4.91 8.74
CA VAL A 64 12.19 5.72 7.77
C VAL A 64 12.58 4.93 6.50
N ALA A 65 12.69 3.62 6.59
CA ALA A 65 13.02 2.76 5.45
C ALA A 65 11.87 2.68 4.43
N ASP A 66 10.65 3.01 4.82
CA ASP A 66 9.46 2.89 3.98
C ASP A 66 9.21 4.16 3.13
N THR A 67 10.01 5.22 3.33
CA THR A 67 9.84 6.53 2.68
C THR A 67 9.67 6.42 1.16
N LEU A 68 10.56 5.68 0.47
CA LEU A 68 10.49 5.54 -0.98
C LEU A 68 9.27 4.75 -1.46
N ALA A 69 8.87 3.74 -0.72
CA ALA A 69 7.68 2.95 -1.04
C ALA A 69 6.40 3.78 -0.83
N LEU A 70 6.36 4.57 0.25
CA LEU A 70 5.25 5.50 0.54
C LEU A 70 5.17 6.61 -0.51
N GLU A 71 6.31 7.16 -0.95
CA GLU A 71 6.37 8.13 -2.04
C GLU A 71 5.71 7.56 -3.31
N ARG A 72 6.09 6.36 -3.70
CA ARG A 72 5.49 5.69 -4.87
C ARG A 72 3.99 5.45 -4.71
N LEU A 73 3.53 5.09 -3.53
CA LEU A 73 2.10 4.95 -3.25
C LEU A 73 1.36 6.28 -3.42
N CYS A 74 1.96 7.39 -2.95
CA CYS A 74 1.39 8.73 -3.09
C CYS A 74 1.37 9.23 -4.54
N ASP A 75 2.42 8.96 -5.33
CA ASP A 75 2.48 9.28 -6.76
C ASP A 75 1.38 8.53 -7.52
N ILE A 76 1.23 7.23 -7.29
CA ILE A 76 0.20 6.43 -7.95
C ILE A 76 -1.21 6.92 -7.57
N TYR A 77 -1.42 7.33 -6.33
CA TYR A 77 -2.70 7.92 -5.92
C TYR A 77 -3.00 9.23 -6.65
N ALA A 78 -2.00 10.09 -6.80
CA ALA A 78 -2.13 11.33 -7.57
C ALA A 78 -2.45 11.04 -9.04
N ASP A 79 -1.76 10.08 -9.68
CA ASP A 79 -2.05 9.62 -11.04
C ASP A 79 -3.49 9.14 -11.19
N ILE A 80 -4.00 8.35 -10.24
CA ILE A 80 -5.38 7.86 -10.24
C ILE A 80 -6.37 9.02 -10.26
N LEU A 81 -6.16 10.04 -9.42
CA LEU A 81 -7.05 11.20 -9.35
C LEU A 81 -7.02 11.98 -10.66
N GLN A 82 -5.84 12.26 -11.19
CA GLN A 82 -5.67 12.98 -12.46
C GLN A 82 -6.31 12.22 -13.64
N LEU A 83 -6.09 10.91 -13.71
CA LEU A 83 -6.70 10.08 -14.77
C LEU A 83 -8.21 10.02 -14.68
N ARG A 84 -8.78 10.01 -13.46
CA ARG A 84 -10.23 10.11 -13.26
C ARG A 84 -10.79 11.43 -13.73
N ASP A 85 -10.11 12.54 -13.44
CA ASP A 85 -10.51 13.87 -13.91
C ASP A 85 -10.42 13.94 -15.44
N THR A 86 -9.35 13.43 -16.04
CA THR A 86 -9.24 13.35 -17.52
C THR A 86 -10.40 12.56 -18.13
N ILE A 87 -10.74 11.39 -17.59
CA ILE A 87 -11.85 10.57 -18.08
C ILE A 87 -13.20 11.28 -17.86
N ALA A 88 -13.35 12.01 -16.76
CA ALA A 88 -14.59 12.75 -16.48
C ALA A 88 -14.82 13.88 -17.50
N VAL A 89 -13.74 14.55 -17.94
CA VAL A 89 -13.80 15.64 -18.91
C VAL A 89 -13.88 15.12 -20.36
N GLU A 90 -13.04 14.18 -20.72
CA GLU A 90 -12.87 13.71 -22.10
C GLU A 90 -13.80 12.54 -22.46
N GLY A 91 -14.32 11.83 -21.48
CA GLY A 91 -15.09 10.60 -21.66
C GLY A 91 -14.23 9.35 -21.80
N ARG A 92 -14.87 8.18 -21.70
CA ARG A 92 -14.23 6.87 -21.84
C ARG A 92 -13.84 6.51 -23.28
N THR A 93 -14.48 7.20 -24.24
CA THR A 93 -14.28 7.01 -25.67
C THR A 93 -14.25 8.36 -26.34
N TYR A 94 -13.58 8.43 -27.48
CA TYR A 94 -13.59 9.59 -28.35
C TYR A 94 -13.82 9.17 -29.81
N THR A 95 -14.34 10.08 -30.60
CA THR A 95 -14.64 9.85 -32.02
C THR A 95 -13.55 10.49 -32.89
N VAL A 96 -13.04 9.72 -33.82
CA VAL A 96 -12.07 10.20 -34.82
C VAL A 96 -12.75 10.14 -36.20
N GLN A 97 -12.66 11.23 -36.96
CA GLN A 97 -13.06 11.24 -38.35
C GLN A 97 -12.00 10.56 -39.22
N THR A 98 -12.43 9.66 -40.11
CA THR A 98 -11.58 8.97 -41.07
C THR A 98 -12.14 9.12 -42.45
N GLU A 99 -11.40 8.77 -43.48
CA GLU A 99 -11.88 8.83 -44.88
C GLU A 99 -13.14 7.98 -45.12
N GLY A 100 -13.32 6.90 -44.35
CA GLY A 100 -14.47 5.99 -44.42
C GLY A 100 -15.63 6.33 -43.47
N GLY A 101 -15.54 7.43 -42.69
CA GLY A 101 -16.57 7.81 -41.72
C GLY A 101 -16.01 8.07 -40.31
N PHE A 102 -16.80 7.78 -39.28
CA PHE A 102 -16.41 7.99 -37.89
C PHE A 102 -15.98 6.69 -37.24
N LEU A 103 -14.88 6.73 -36.47
CA LEU A 103 -14.36 5.65 -35.68
C LEU A 103 -14.37 6.01 -34.21
N ILE A 104 -15.01 5.19 -33.37
CA ILE A 104 -14.98 5.34 -31.91
C ILE A 104 -13.75 4.61 -31.38
N LYS A 105 -12.93 5.31 -30.62
CA LYS A 105 -11.74 4.77 -29.94
C LYS A 105 -11.86 4.86 -28.44
N ALA A 106 -11.27 3.91 -27.73
CA ALA A 106 -11.15 3.97 -26.28
C ALA A 106 -10.17 5.09 -25.88
N ASN A 107 -10.50 5.85 -24.85
CA ASN A 107 -9.58 6.83 -24.28
C ASN A 107 -8.43 6.09 -23.58
N PRO A 108 -7.17 6.38 -23.92
CA PRO A 108 -6.00 5.75 -23.28
C PRO A 108 -5.98 5.90 -21.76
N ALA A 109 -6.53 7.00 -21.23
CA ALA A 109 -6.61 7.23 -19.79
C ALA A 109 -7.35 6.11 -19.04
N VAL A 110 -8.28 5.41 -19.69
CA VAL A 110 -9.02 4.28 -19.08
C VAL A 110 -8.08 3.09 -18.80
N SER A 111 -7.20 2.76 -19.73
CA SER A 111 -6.24 1.67 -19.54
C SER A 111 -5.14 2.07 -18.56
N MET A 112 -4.68 3.32 -18.59
CA MET A 112 -3.70 3.86 -17.64
C MET A 112 -4.25 3.85 -16.22
N LEU A 113 -5.53 4.23 -16.02
CA LEU A 113 -6.20 4.17 -14.73
C LEU A 113 -6.28 2.73 -14.20
N ALA A 114 -6.66 1.77 -15.05
CA ALA A 114 -6.72 0.37 -14.63
C ALA A 114 -5.35 -0.20 -14.24
N ASP A 115 -4.27 0.26 -14.89
CA ASP A 115 -2.91 -0.11 -14.50
C ASP A 115 -2.49 0.56 -13.18
N ALA A 116 -2.77 1.86 -13.02
CA ALA A 116 -2.52 2.59 -11.78
C ALA A 116 -3.25 1.94 -10.58
N ASP A 117 -4.53 1.57 -10.74
CA ASP A 117 -5.31 0.89 -9.69
C ASP A 117 -4.70 -0.47 -9.30
N ARG A 118 -4.17 -1.25 -10.26
CA ARG A 118 -3.47 -2.52 -9.95
C ARG A 118 -2.20 -2.29 -9.13
N ARG A 119 -1.38 -1.31 -9.53
CA ARG A 119 -0.16 -0.93 -8.82
C ARG A 119 -0.49 -0.40 -7.42
N PHE A 120 -1.49 0.46 -7.30
CA PHE A 120 -1.97 1.00 -6.03
C PHE A 120 -2.38 -0.11 -5.07
N LYS A 121 -3.20 -1.06 -5.53
CA LYS A 121 -3.61 -2.23 -4.73
C LYS A 121 -2.41 -3.05 -4.25
N SER A 122 -1.37 -3.22 -5.07
CA SER A 122 -0.16 -3.94 -4.68
C SER A 122 0.55 -3.27 -3.50
N TYR A 123 0.73 -1.94 -3.55
CA TYR A 123 1.32 -1.18 -2.45
C TYR A 123 0.45 -1.19 -1.19
N LEU A 124 -0.88 -1.08 -1.34
CA LEU A 124 -1.80 -1.20 -0.19
C LEU A 124 -1.64 -2.55 0.54
N VAL A 125 -1.40 -3.63 -0.20
CA VAL A 125 -1.14 -4.95 0.40
C VAL A 125 0.19 -4.99 1.12
N GLU A 126 1.25 -4.42 0.54
CA GLU A 126 2.59 -4.38 1.17
C GLU A 126 2.56 -3.60 2.50
N PHE A 127 1.85 -2.48 2.56
CA PHE A 127 1.67 -1.68 3.77
C PHE A 127 0.61 -2.23 4.75
N GLY A 128 -0.02 -3.37 4.46
CA GLY A 128 -1.05 -3.93 5.34
C GLY A 128 -2.37 -3.15 5.35
N LEU A 129 -2.61 -2.28 4.37
CA LEU A 129 -3.79 -1.40 4.30
C LEU A 129 -5.06 -2.10 3.80
N THR A 130 -4.98 -3.37 3.43
CA THR A 130 -6.16 -4.17 3.10
C THR A 130 -6.57 -5.09 4.25
N PRO A 131 -7.87 -5.43 4.41
CA PRO A 131 -8.32 -6.32 5.49
C PRO A 131 -7.54 -7.63 5.56
N ALA A 132 -7.32 -8.30 4.42
CA ALA A 132 -6.56 -9.55 4.35
C ALA A 132 -5.06 -9.38 4.65
N ALA A 133 -4.48 -8.20 4.39
CA ALA A 133 -3.09 -7.92 4.69
C ALA A 133 -2.90 -7.56 6.17
N ARG A 134 -3.86 -6.85 6.79
CA ARG A 134 -3.83 -6.49 8.22
C ARG A 134 -3.69 -7.69 9.15
N THR A 135 -4.33 -8.81 8.84
CA THR A 135 -4.19 -10.04 9.64
C THR A 135 -2.76 -10.58 9.69
N LYS A 136 -1.88 -10.09 8.80
CA LYS A 136 -0.46 -10.47 8.73
C LYS A 136 0.46 -9.43 9.35
N VAL A 137 -0.06 -8.24 9.64
CA VAL A 137 0.68 -7.14 10.29
C VAL A 137 0.50 -7.30 11.79
N LYS A 138 1.59 -7.52 12.52
CA LYS A 138 1.62 -7.47 13.97
C LYS A 138 2.36 -6.22 14.37
N VAL A 139 1.72 -5.38 15.17
CA VAL A 139 2.30 -4.17 15.73
C VAL A 139 3.18 -4.57 16.91
N ASN A 140 4.42 -4.09 16.94
CA ASN A 140 5.28 -4.20 18.12
C ASN A 140 4.83 -3.13 19.13
N GLY A 141 3.97 -3.50 20.04
CA GLY A 141 3.54 -2.64 21.14
C GLY A 141 2.26 -3.19 21.75
N GLU A 142 2.38 -3.67 22.98
CA GLU A 142 1.33 -4.18 23.85
C GLU A 142 0.57 -5.39 23.25
N ASP A 143 0.86 -6.56 23.80
CA ASP A 143 -0.10 -7.66 23.74
C ASP A 143 -1.42 -7.08 24.25
N PRO A 144 -2.53 -7.16 23.51
CA PRO A 144 -3.81 -6.96 24.14
C PRO A 144 -3.83 -7.97 25.27
N GLU A 145 -4.05 -7.49 26.50
CA GLU A 145 -4.24 -8.32 27.68
C GLU A 145 -5.03 -9.55 27.25
N GLU A 146 -4.51 -10.72 27.58
CA GLU A 146 -5.16 -12.00 27.32
C GLU A 146 -6.62 -11.83 27.64
N ASP A 147 -7.42 -11.91 26.59
CA ASP A 147 -8.80 -11.48 26.60
C ASP A 147 -9.54 -12.25 27.68
N THR A 148 -10.17 -11.50 28.56
CA THR A 148 -10.99 -11.92 29.67
C THR A 148 -12.17 -12.85 29.29
N LEU A 149 -12.18 -13.44 28.10
CA LEU A 149 -13.18 -14.42 27.68
C LEU A 149 -13.14 -15.69 28.50
N ASP A 150 -11.98 -16.12 29.02
CA ASP A 150 -11.88 -17.25 29.94
C ASP A 150 -12.49 -16.96 31.32
N LYS A 151 -12.71 -15.69 31.67
CA LYS A 151 -13.41 -15.32 32.93
C LYS A 151 -14.93 -15.32 32.80
N PHE A 152 -15.48 -15.40 31.60
CA PHE A 152 -16.93 -15.40 31.35
C PHE A 152 -17.52 -16.80 31.15
N PHE A 153 -16.70 -17.82 30.91
CA PHE A 153 -17.14 -19.21 30.67
C PHE A 153 -16.52 -20.23 31.64
N GLY A 154 -15.93 -19.79 32.75
CA GLY A 154 -15.49 -20.63 33.86
C GLY A 154 -16.58 -20.88 34.84
#